data_7db16eb3b4a59476c001f59b0bc3b624
#
_entry.id   7db16eb3b4a59476c001f59b0bc3b624
#
_cell.length_a   1.000
_cell.length_b   1.000
_cell.length_c   1.000
_cell.angle_alpha   90.00
_cell.angle_beta   90.00
_cell.angle_gamma   90.00
#
_symmetry.space_group_name_H-M   'P 1'
#
loop_
_entity.id
_entity.type
_entity.pdbx_description
1 polymer ?
#
loop_
_entity_poly.entity_id
_entity_poly.type
_entity_poly.pdbx_seq_one_letter_code
_entity_poly.pdbx_strand_id
1 'polypeptide(L)'
;MAHEHDYHPPGLQHQFEDMGQQAESDSIGMWMFLVQEIMFFGGLFTVYLVFRSKYPMAFAAGSNHLNVVWGTANTLVLIVSSLTMALAVHYAQLGKRNLQVIFIILTMILGATFLGVKAIEYTDKYNEGIVPVKGLNLRTPKAAKHEESKPEAEHNAPKEGEHGEHAYVNPTADFVWEDTSLAVKARDAGYLTDAEKIGYFSNGEIDPSKFRDKVRIFFWIYFAMTGLHALHMIIGLGIMTWLLWKAWKGTFTAEYYAPVEMSGLYWHFVDIVWIFLFPLLYLLGRHFLHGGGH
;
A
#
# COMPACT_ATOMS: atom_id res chain seq x y z
N MET A 1 -57.45 -8.95 -27.57
CA MET A 1 -56.32 -9.24 -26.68
C MET A 1 -55.30 -8.10 -26.92
N ALA A 2 -55.25 -7.15 -26.01
CA ALA A 2 -54.28 -6.07 -26.07
C ALA A 2 -52.91 -6.66 -25.66
N HIS A 3 -51.89 -6.51 -26.51
CA HIS A 3 -50.53 -6.75 -26.14
C HIS A 3 -50.19 -5.76 -25.01
N GLU A 4 -50.10 -6.27 -23.80
CA GLU A 4 -49.49 -5.56 -22.68
C GLU A 4 -48.03 -5.26 -23.12
N HIS A 5 -47.74 -4.01 -23.40
CA HIS A 5 -46.39 -3.57 -23.68
C HIS A 5 -45.59 -3.84 -22.40
N ASP A 6 -44.75 -4.87 -22.44
CA ASP A 6 -43.74 -5.13 -21.40
C ASP A 6 -42.95 -3.84 -21.19
N TYR A 7 -43.29 -3.11 -20.13
CA TYR A 7 -42.54 -1.94 -19.69
C TYR A 7 -41.17 -2.41 -19.14
N HIS A 8 -40.16 -2.33 -19.98
CA HIS A 8 -38.78 -2.55 -19.54
C HIS A 8 -38.24 -1.28 -18.88
N PRO A 9 -38.06 -1.27 -17.55
CA PRO A 9 -37.47 -0.13 -16.85
C PRO A 9 -36.06 0.17 -17.41
N PRO A 10 -35.68 1.44 -17.59
CA PRO A 10 -34.35 1.79 -18.06
C PRO A 10 -33.30 1.29 -17.06
N GLY A 11 -32.39 0.40 -17.50
CA GLY A 11 -31.36 -0.22 -16.69
C GLY A 11 -31.54 -1.70 -16.40
N LEU A 12 -32.72 -2.27 -16.63
CA LEU A 12 -32.96 -3.71 -16.53
C LEU A 12 -32.22 -4.44 -17.65
N GLN A 13 -31.37 -5.41 -17.28
CA GLN A 13 -30.67 -6.27 -18.22
C GLN A 13 -31.61 -7.41 -18.66
N HIS A 14 -31.50 -7.80 -19.92
CA HIS A 14 -32.39 -8.76 -20.59
C HIS A 14 -32.45 -10.16 -19.95
N GLN A 15 -31.50 -10.52 -19.11
CA GLN A 15 -31.43 -11.80 -18.39
C GLN A 15 -32.20 -11.81 -17.07
N PHE A 16 -32.71 -10.66 -16.61
CA PHE A 16 -33.46 -10.54 -15.37
C PHE A 16 -34.93 -10.23 -15.65
N GLU A 17 -35.83 -10.77 -14.83
CA GLU A 17 -37.26 -10.56 -14.95
C GLU A 17 -37.69 -9.21 -14.40
N ASP A 18 -37.02 -8.75 -13.32
CA ASP A 18 -37.31 -7.47 -12.68
C ASP A 18 -36.04 -6.83 -12.09
N MET A 19 -36.17 -5.56 -11.67
CA MET A 19 -35.06 -4.79 -11.05
C MET A 19 -34.66 -5.33 -9.67
N GLY A 20 -35.57 -6.00 -8.95
CA GLY A 20 -35.31 -6.61 -7.66
C GLY A 20 -34.38 -7.81 -7.80
N GLN A 21 -34.66 -8.71 -8.73
CA GLN A 21 -33.83 -9.87 -9.05
C GLN A 21 -32.44 -9.45 -9.51
N GLN A 22 -32.33 -8.39 -10.34
CA GLN A 22 -31.06 -7.85 -10.77
C GLN A 22 -30.25 -7.32 -9.56
N ALA A 23 -30.86 -6.54 -8.67
CA ALA A 23 -30.19 -5.97 -7.50
C ALA A 23 -29.73 -7.05 -6.50
N GLU A 24 -30.53 -8.10 -6.30
CA GLU A 24 -30.13 -9.25 -5.46
C GLU A 24 -28.93 -10.00 -6.08
N SER A 25 -28.95 -10.24 -7.38
CA SER A 25 -27.85 -10.88 -8.11
C SER A 25 -26.57 -10.07 -8.05
N ASP A 26 -26.64 -8.75 -8.26
CA ASP A 26 -25.50 -7.84 -8.14
C ASP A 26 -24.92 -7.86 -6.72
N SER A 27 -25.79 -7.87 -5.71
CA SER A 27 -25.39 -7.93 -4.29
C SER A 27 -24.69 -9.24 -3.95
N ILE A 28 -25.25 -10.39 -4.36
CA ILE A 28 -24.64 -11.71 -4.14
C ILE A 28 -23.26 -11.78 -4.82
N GLY A 29 -23.19 -11.34 -6.07
CA GLY A 29 -21.92 -11.30 -6.83
C GLY A 29 -20.86 -10.46 -6.13
N MET A 30 -21.24 -9.29 -5.64
CA MET A 30 -20.34 -8.41 -4.89
C MET A 30 -19.87 -9.02 -3.58
N TRP A 31 -20.77 -9.65 -2.80
CA TRP A 31 -20.40 -10.33 -1.57
C TRP A 31 -19.45 -11.53 -1.82
N MET A 32 -19.67 -12.31 -2.86
CA MET A 32 -18.76 -13.40 -3.23
C MET A 32 -17.37 -12.86 -3.59
N PHE A 33 -17.31 -11.77 -4.35
CA PHE A 33 -16.05 -11.09 -4.67
C PHE A 33 -15.34 -10.60 -3.40
N LEU A 34 -16.04 -9.90 -2.50
CA LEU A 34 -15.45 -9.39 -1.26
C LEU A 34 -14.91 -10.50 -0.35
N VAL A 35 -15.63 -11.62 -0.22
CA VAL A 35 -15.18 -12.78 0.56
C VAL A 35 -13.88 -13.35 -0.02
N GLN A 36 -13.80 -13.49 -1.34
CA GLN A 36 -12.58 -13.94 -2.03
C GLN A 36 -11.40 -13.02 -1.73
N GLU A 37 -11.59 -11.70 -1.83
CA GLU A 37 -10.54 -10.71 -1.57
C GLU A 37 -10.11 -10.69 -0.09
N ILE A 38 -11.04 -10.82 0.85
CA ILE A 38 -10.74 -10.96 2.28
C ILE A 38 -9.87 -12.20 2.53
N MET A 39 -10.17 -13.33 1.90
CA MET A 39 -9.36 -14.54 2.03
C MET A 39 -7.96 -14.33 1.43
N PHE A 40 -7.86 -13.66 0.30
CA PHE A 40 -6.60 -13.36 -0.37
C PHE A 40 -5.69 -12.45 0.48
N PHE A 41 -6.19 -11.30 0.93
CA PHE A 41 -5.44 -10.42 1.81
C PHE A 41 -5.18 -11.05 3.18
N GLY A 42 -6.13 -11.83 3.72
CA GLY A 42 -5.98 -12.58 4.96
C GLY A 42 -4.82 -13.59 4.90
N GLY A 43 -4.61 -14.23 3.76
CA GLY A 43 -3.44 -15.07 3.51
C GLY A 43 -2.12 -14.28 3.61
N LEU A 44 -2.06 -13.09 3.01
CA LEU A 44 -0.88 -12.22 3.09
C LEU A 44 -0.64 -11.71 4.53
N PHE A 45 -1.69 -11.33 5.26
CA PHE A 45 -1.59 -10.98 6.68
C PHE A 45 -1.06 -12.14 7.53
N THR A 46 -1.51 -13.36 7.25
CA THR A 46 -1.03 -14.56 7.93
C THR A 46 0.46 -14.79 7.67
N VAL A 47 0.92 -14.66 6.43
CA VAL A 47 2.34 -14.75 6.08
C VAL A 47 3.15 -13.70 6.85
N TYR A 48 2.68 -12.44 6.89
CA TYR A 48 3.32 -11.39 7.66
C TYR A 48 3.44 -11.76 9.14
N LEU A 49 2.35 -12.20 9.78
CA LEU A 49 2.32 -12.55 11.20
C LEU A 49 3.25 -13.71 11.54
N VAL A 50 3.30 -14.74 10.70
CA VAL A 50 4.20 -15.89 10.86
C VAL A 50 5.67 -15.47 10.79
N PHE A 51 6.07 -14.69 9.79
CA PHE A 51 7.46 -14.22 9.69
C PHE A 51 7.81 -13.23 10.78
N ARG A 52 6.89 -12.35 11.17
CA ARG A 52 7.06 -11.41 12.27
C ARG A 52 7.25 -12.13 13.61
N SER A 53 6.46 -13.18 13.91
CA SER A 53 6.63 -13.95 15.14
C SER A 53 7.97 -14.70 15.17
N LYS A 54 8.50 -15.04 14.02
CA LYS A 54 9.78 -15.75 13.87
C LYS A 54 10.99 -14.83 13.94
N TYR A 55 10.90 -13.63 13.36
CA TYR A 55 12.00 -12.65 13.25
C TYR A 55 11.54 -11.24 13.69
N PRO A 56 11.12 -11.05 14.96
CA PRO A 56 10.53 -9.79 15.40
C PRO A 56 11.49 -8.59 15.26
N MET A 57 12.79 -8.76 15.50
CA MET A 57 13.76 -7.66 15.42
C MET A 57 14.01 -7.19 13.99
N ALA A 58 14.08 -8.09 13.01
CA ALA A 58 14.22 -7.73 11.61
C ALA A 58 12.97 -7.01 11.09
N PHE A 59 11.78 -7.45 11.52
CA PHE A 59 10.51 -6.79 11.18
C PHE A 59 10.36 -5.43 11.87
N ALA A 60 10.84 -5.29 13.11
CA ALA A 60 10.90 -4.01 13.80
C ALA A 60 11.85 -3.03 13.11
N ALA A 61 13.05 -3.47 12.71
CA ALA A 61 14.00 -2.66 11.97
C ALA A 61 13.41 -2.13 10.65
N GLY A 62 12.79 -3.01 9.85
CA GLY A 62 12.12 -2.63 8.61
C GLY A 62 10.95 -1.66 8.83
N SER A 63 10.09 -1.92 9.85
CA SER A 63 8.97 -1.05 10.21
C SER A 63 9.43 0.34 10.67
N ASN A 64 10.51 0.42 11.45
CA ASN A 64 11.07 1.68 11.94
C ASN A 64 11.62 2.57 10.81
N HIS A 65 12.00 1.97 9.69
CA HIS A 65 12.47 2.68 8.51
C HIS A 65 11.33 3.31 7.69
N LEU A 66 10.07 2.93 7.96
CA LEU A 66 8.90 3.52 7.32
C LEU A 66 8.50 4.83 8.00
N ASN A 67 8.14 5.83 7.20
CA ASN A 67 7.72 7.14 7.72
C ASN A 67 6.24 7.09 8.15
N VAL A 68 6.01 7.05 9.48
CA VAL A 68 4.65 6.99 10.06
C VAL A 68 3.84 8.24 9.79
N VAL A 69 4.47 9.42 9.68
CA VAL A 69 3.74 10.67 9.44
C VAL A 69 3.03 10.61 8.08
N TRP A 70 3.76 10.20 7.03
CA TRP A 70 3.17 10.00 5.71
C TRP A 70 2.11 8.89 5.70
N GLY A 71 2.35 7.78 6.42
CA GLY A 71 1.38 6.70 6.56
C GLY A 71 0.09 7.15 7.25
N THR A 72 0.20 7.92 8.34
CA THR A 72 -0.95 8.47 9.07
C THR A 72 -1.72 9.47 8.22
N ALA A 73 -1.03 10.41 7.56
CA ALA A 73 -1.66 11.37 6.66
C ALA A 73 -2.46 10.65 5.54
N ASN A 74 -1.86 9.65 4.92
CA ASN A 74 -2.53 8.83 3.90
C ASN A 74 -3.76 8.08 4.44
N THR A 75 -3.68 7.56 5.66
CA THR A 75 -4.83 6.90 6.30
C THR A 75 -5.98 7.89 6.51
N LEU A 76 -5.70 9.11 6.97
CA LEU A 76 -6.72 10.16 7.11
C LEU A 76 -7.35 10.53 5.77
N VAL A 77 -6.54 10.66 4.70
CA VAL A 77 -7.03 10.93 3.35
C VAL A 77 -8.02 9.84 2.90
N LEU A 78 -7.72 8.56 3.14
CA LEU A 78 -8.62 7.46 2.78
C LEU A 78 -9.90 7.44 3.62
N ILE A 79 -9.84 7.71 4.93
CA ILE A 79 -11.04 7.80 5.76
C ILE A 79 -11.98 8.89 5.26
N VAL A 80 -11.45 10.06 4.89
CA VAL A 80 -12.24 11.15 4.29
C VAL A 80 -12.76 10.72 2.90
N SER A 81 -11.96 10.02 2.11
CA SER A 81 -12.37 9.46 0.81
C SER A 81 -13.53 8.47 0.95
N SER A 82 -13.46 7.59 1.95
CA SER A 82 -14.54 6.66 2.28
C SER A 82 -15.85 7.40 2.61
N LEU A 83 -15.77 8.46 3.42
CA LEU A 83 -16.94 9.29 3.73
C LEU A 83 -17.53 9.96 2.48
N THR A 84 -16.67 10.51 1.61
CA THR A 84 -17.14 11.16 0.37
C THR A 84 -17.81 10.17 -0.58
N MET A 85 -17.32 8.93 -0.64
CA MET A 85 -17.96 7.88 -1.43
C MET A 85 -19.32 7.47 -0.86
N ALA A 86 -19.46 7.34 0.48
CA ALA A 86 -20.74 7.09 1.12
C ALA A 86 -21.77 8.18 0.82
N LEU A 87 -21.33 9.45 0.82
CA LEU A 87 -22.20 10.57 0.42
C LEU A 87 -22.57 10.51 -1.07
N ALA A 88 -21.66 10.09 -1.96
CA ALA A 88 -21.98 9.90 -3.37
C ALA A 88 -23.08 8.85 -3.58
N VAL A 89 -23.03 7.72 -2.87
CA VAL A 89 -24.08 6.70 -2.88
C VAL A 89 -25.39 7.26 -2.34
N HIS A 90 -25.36 7.95 -1.19
CA HIS A 90 -26.55 8.54 -0.60
C HIS A 90 -27.26 9.54 -1.55
N TYR A 91 -26.51 10.42 -2.21
CA TYR A 91 -27.08 11.37 -3.16
C TYR A 91 -27.53 10.71 -4.48
N ALA A 92 -26.95 9.56 -4.85
CA ALA A 92 -27.47 8.74 -5.94
C ALA A 92 -28.86 8.18 -5.60
N GLN A 93 -29.07 7.66 -4.39
CA GLN A 93 -30.35 7.18 -3.88
C GLN A 93 -31.43 8.29 -3.85
N LEU A 94 -31.02 9.53 -3.54
CA LEU A 94 -31.92 10.70 -3.57
C LEU A 94 -32.15 11.27 -4.97
N GLY A 95 -31.54 10.71 -6.02
CA GLY A 95 -31.62 11.22 -7.39
C GLY A 95 -30.97 12.60 -7.61
N LYS A 96 -30.13 13.08 -6.67
CA LYS A 96 -29.46 14.38 -6.75
C LYS A 96 -28.15 14.29 -7.53
N ARG A 97 -28.25 14.24 -8.86
CA ARG A 97 -27.12 14.07 -9.79
C ARG A 97 -25.93 14.99 -9.54
N ASN A 98 -26.15 16.29 -9.33
CA ASN A 98 -25.03 17.24 -9.20
C ASN A 98 -24.18 16.98 -7.97
N LEU A 99 -24.80 16.65 -6.83
CA LEU A 99 -24.09 16.32 -5.60
C LEU A 99 -23.39 14.97 -5.71
N GLN A 100 -24.01 13.97 -6.32
CA GLN A 100 -23.40 12.68 -6.63
C GLN A 100 -22.10 12.87 -7.43
N VAL A 101 -22.13 13.63 -8.53
CA VAL A 101 -20.96 13.90 -9.38
C VAL A 101 -19.85 14.60 -8.59
N ILE A 102 -20.17 15.61 -7.79
CA ILE A 102 -19.20 16.32 -6.96
C ILE A 102 -18.52 15.38 -5.99
N PHE A 103 -19.25 14.52 -5.28
CA PHE A 103 -18.66 13.60 -4.31
C PHE A 103 -17.83 12.50 -4.95
N ILE A 104 -18.22 11.99 -6.14
CA ILE A 104 -17.37 11.05 -6.90
C ILE A 104 -16.05 11.71 -7.29
N ILE A 105 -16.06 12.95 -7.80
CA ILE A 105 -14.83 13.69 -8.15
C ILE A 105 -13.95 13.88 -6.91
N LEU A 106 -14.54 14.27 -5.78
CA LEU A 106 -13.81 14.45 -4.54
C LEU A 106 -13.15 13.15 -4.07
N THR A 107 -13.88 12.01 -4.12
CA THR A 107 -13.35 10.69 -3.83
C THR A 107 -12.17 10.34 -4.73
N MET A 108 -12.27 10.59 -6.04
CA MET A 108 -11.20 10.35 -7.01
C MET A 108 -9.96 11.19 -6.73
N ILE A 109 -10.12 12.47 -6.38
CA ILE A 109 -8.98 13.36 -6.03
C ILE A 109 -8.27 12.83 -4.78
N LEU A 110 -8.99 12.43 -3.73
CA LEU A 110 -8.43 11.87 -2.51
C LEU A 110 -7.70 10.54 -2.77
N GLY A 111 -8.30 9.64 -3.56
CA GLY A 111 -7.66 8.38 -3.97
C GLY A 111 -6.40 8.59 -4.81
N ALA A 112 -6.42 9.55 -5.74
CA ALA A 112 -5.25 9.92 -6.53
C ALA A 112 -4.14 10.55 -5.65
N THR A 113 -4.50 11.35 -4.65
CA THR A 113 -3.56 11.92 -3.66
C THR A 113 -2.87 10.80 -2.87
N PHE A 114 -3.63 9.80 -2.40
CA PHE A 114 -3.06 8.63 -1.74
C PHE A 114 -2.03 7.91 -2.62
N LEU A 115 -2.37 7.62 -3.89
CA LEU A 115 -1.44 6.97 -4.82
C LEU A 115 -0.22 7.84 -5.12
N GLY A 116 -0.38 9.16 -5.20
CA GLY A 116 0.74 10.10 -5.39
C GLY A 116 1.74 10.04 -4.24
N VAL A 117 1.27 10.07 -2.99
CA VAL A 117 2.13 9.94 -1.81
C VAL A 117 2.82 8.57 -1.79
N LYS A 118 2.10 7.49 -2.17
CA LYS A 118 2.69 6.15 -2.27
C LYS A 118 3.75 6.04 -3.36
N ALA A 119 3.55 6.69 -4.48
CA ALA A 119 4.56 6.73 -5.55
C ALA A 119 5.84 7.42 -5.09
N ILE A 120 5.74 8.52 -4.33
CA ILE A 120 6.89 9.20 -3.73
C ILE A 120 7.61 8.25 -2.75
N GLU A 121 6.87 7.62 -1.83
CA GLU A 121 7.44 6.67 -0.85
C GLU A 121 8.17 5.51 -1.55
N TYR A 122 7.62 4.97 -2.63
CA TYR A 122 8.26 3.90 -3.41
C TYR A 122 9.51 4.38 -4.13
N THR A 123 9.49 5.59 -4.67
CA THR A 123 10.65 6.21 -5.32
C THR A 123 11.80 6.42 -4.32
N ASP A 124 11.49 6.85 -3.09
CA ASP A 124 12.48 6.99 -2.03
C ASP A 124 13.11 5.64 -1.70
N LYS A 125 12.30 4.57 -1.53
CA LYS A 125 12.80 3.21 -1.27
C LYS A 125 13.65 2.66 -2.42
N TYR A 126 13.30 2.98 -3.65
CA TYR A 126 14.07 2.63 -4.84
C TYR A 126 15.43 3.33 -4.84
N ASN A 127 15.48 4.61 -4.51
CA ASN A 127 16.72 5.40 -4.43
C ASN A 127 17.61 4.96 -3.27
N GLU A 128 17.01 4.52 -2.14
CA GLU A 128 17.73 4.01 -0.96
C GLU A 128 18.33 2.60 -1.18
N GLY A 129 17.95 1.91 -2.25
CA GLY A 129 18.43 0.55 -2.52
C GLY A 129 17.70 -0.53 -1.71
N ILE A 130 16.48 -0.23 -1.21
CA ILE A 130 15.72 -1.11 -0.29
C ILE A 130 14.64 -1.92 -1.03
N VAL A 131 14.56 -1.82 -2.35
CA VAL A 131 13.71 -2.71 -3.12
C VAL A 131 14.29 -4.13 -3.09
N PRO A 132 13.54 -5.16 -2.66
CA PRO A 132 14.08 -6.49 -2.39
C PRO A 132 14.46 -7.28 -3.65
N VAL A 133 14.15 -6.76 -4.85
CA VAL A 133 14.43 -7.40 -6.14
C VAL A 133 15.81 -7.00 -6.63
N LYS A 134 16.66 -7.99 -6.90
CA LYS A 134 18.00 -7.76 -7.47
C LYS A 134 17.90 -7.04 -8.82
N GLY A 135 18.70 -6.02 -9.01
CA GLY A 135 18.72 -5.23 -10.25
C GLY A 135 17.69 -4.11 -10.33
N LEU A 136 16.81 -3.94 -9.32
CA LEU A 136 15.80 -2.87 -9.26
C LEU A 136 16.17 -1.75 -8.28
N ASN A 137 17.41 -1.64 -7.84
CA ASN A 137 17.84 -0.58 -6.93
C ASN A 137 18.76 0.41 -7.63
N LEU A 138 18.55 1.69 -7.35
CA LEU A 138 19.46 2.77 -7.74
C LEU A 138 20.27 3.17 -6.51
N ARG A 139 21.59 2.95 -6.55
CA ARG A 139 22.48 3.46 -5.50
C ARG A 139 22.72 4.95 -5.73
N THR A 140 22.14 5.82 -4.90
CA THR A 140 22.48 7.24 -4.90
C THR A 140 23.77 7.48 -4.09
N PRO A 141 24.61 8.47 -4.49
CA PRO A 141 25.92 8.73 -3.85
C PRO A 141 25.86 9.19 -2.40
N LYS A 142 24.71 9.34 -1.77
CA LYS A 142 24.60 9.72 -0.35
C LYS A 142 25.29 8.73 0.60
N ALA A 143 25.41 7.46 0.22
CA ALA A 143 26.10 6.45 1.02
C ALA A 143 27.64 6.56 0.92
N ALA A 144 28.19 7.18 -0.13
CA ALA A 144 29.64 7.35 -0.30
C ALA A 144 30.25 8.47 0.57
N LYS A 145 29.43 9.35 1.18
CA LYS A 145 29.95 10.45 2.01
C LYS A 145 30.36 10.07 3.43
N HIS A 146 30.13 8.82 3.87
CA HIS A 146 30.54 8.35 5.20
C HIS A 146 31.79 7.47 5.21
N GLU A 147 32.35 7.09 4.06
CA GLU A 147 33.60 6.29 3.99
C GLU A 147 34.85 7.12 3.71
N GLU A 148 34.77 8.42 3.42
CA GLU A 148 35.93 9.27 3.24
C GLU A 148 36.25 10.09 4.48
N SER A 149 36.72 9.41 5.54
CA SER A 149 37.52 10.03 6.60
C SER A 149 38.65 9.12 7.04
N LYS A 150 39.62 8.90 6.14
CA LYS A 150 41.04 8.63 6.50
C LYS A 150 41.94 9.32 5.49
N PRO A 151 42.88 10.14 5.95
CA PRO A 151 43.79 10.86 5.06
C PRO A 151 44.99 9.98 4.74
N GLU A 152 45.27 9.75 3.48
CA GLU A 152 46.66 9.50 3.05
C GLU A 152 46.90 9.97 1.60
N ALA A 153 47.81 10.98 1.56
CA ALA A 153 48.81 11.28 0.55
C ALA A 153 48.44 11.56 -0.89
N GLU A 154 48.54 12.85 -1.20
CA GLU A 154 49.11 13.49 -2.39
C GLU A 154 49.54 12.59 -3.55
N HIS A 155 48.89 12.79 -4.73
CA HIS A 155 49.63 13.06 -5.99
C HIS A 155 48.76 13.78 -7.03
N ASN A 156 49.33 14.85 -7.59
CA ASN A 156 48.94 15.83 -8.58
C ASN A 156 47.99 15.42 -9.71
N ALA A 157 46.92 16.22 -9.86
CA ALA A 157 46.31 17.00 -10.99
C ALA A 157 46.08 16.33 -12.37
N PRO A 158 45.12 16.83 -13.22
CA PRO A 158 44.69 18.22 -13.40
C PRO A 158 43.15 18.45 -13.34
N LYS A 159 42.80 19.73 -13.12
CA LYS A 159 41.44 20.28 -13.21
C LYS A 159 40.99 20.31 -14.67
N GLU A 160 39.83 19.72 -14.95
CA GLU A 160 39.00 20.13 -16.09
C GLU A 160 37.50 19.88 -15.79
N GLY A 161 36.70 20.96 -15.99
CA GLY A 161 35.32 20.89 -16.40
C GLY A 161 34.28 20.67 -15.29
N GLU A 162 33.66 21.77 -14.78
CA GLU A 162 32.32 21.78 -14.21
C GLU A 162 31.31 21.23 -15.23
N HIS A 163 31.06 19.94 -15.15
CA HIS A 163 29.80 19.35 -15.65
C HIS A 163 29.13 18.67 -14.47
N GLY A 164 27.85 19.01 -14.29
CA GLY A 164 27.01 18.52 -13.20
C GLY A 164 27.22 17.01 -13.00
N GLU A 165 27.59 16.67 -11.79
CA GLU A 165 27.83 15.32 -11.31
C GLU A 165 26.52 14.55 -11.40
N HIS A 166 26.25 13.95 -12.56
CA HIS A 166 25.24 12.91 -12.68
C HIS A 166 25.73 11.74 -11.84
N ALA A 167 25.19 11.62 -10.64
CA ALA A 167 25.43 10.50 -9.76
C ALA A 167 25.35 9.18 -10.53
N TYR A 168 26.45 8.42 -10.55
CA TYR A 168 26.48 7.11 -11.20
C TYR A 168 25.45 6.20 -10.52
N VAL A 169 24.39 5.92 -11.23
CA VAL A 169 23.32 5.01 -10.83
C VAL A 169 23.73 3.60 -11.27
N ASN A 170 23.97 2.71 -10.32
CA ASN A 170 24.23 1.31 -10.62
C ASN A 170 22.91 0.55 -10.71
N PRO A 171 22.39 0.23 -11.92
CA PRO A 171 21.10 -0.43 -12.09
C PRO A 171 21.09 -1.90 -11.65
N THR A 172 22.23 -2.43 -11.16
CA THR A 172 22.38 -3.81 -10.71
C THR A 172 22.63 -3.93 -9.20
N ALA A 173 22.43 -2.85 -8.44
CA ALA A 173 22.63 -2.88 -6.99
C ALA A 173 21.69 -3.90 -6.34
N ASP A 174 22.22 -4.72 -5.44
CA ASP A 174 21.42 -5.63 -4.62
C ASP A 174 20.78 -4.85 -3.46
N PHE A 175 19.90 -5.50 -2.71
CA PHE A 175 19.27 -4.95 -1.52
C PHE A 175 20.32 -4.46 -0.51
N VAL A 176 20.24 -3.20 -0.10
CA VAL A 176 21.20 -2.55 0.80
C VAL A 176 20.58 -2.35 2.17
N TRP A 177 21.16 -2.94 3.20
CA TRP A 177 20.80 -2.74 4.60
C TRP A 177 22.01 -2.93 5.49
N GLU A 178 22.39 -1.90 6.26
CA GLU A 178 23.59 -1.90 7.08
C GLU A 178 23.29 -1.81 8.59
N ASP A 179 22.11 -1.30 8.98
CA ASP A 179 21.76 -1.09 10.37
C ASP A 179 21.41 -2.40 11.10
N THR A 180 22.33 -2.86 11.94
CA THR A 180 22.14 -4.01 12.85
C THR A 180 21.91 -3.58 14.31
N SER A 181 21.82 -2.29 14.59
CA SER A 181 21.78 -1.73 15.95
C SER A 181 20.65 -2.32 16.81
N LEU A 182 19.49 -2.57 16.21
CA LEU A 182 18.35 -3.16 16.92
C LEU A 182 18.61 -4.61 17.31
N ALA A 183 19.23 -5.39 16.44
CA ALA A 183 19.58 -6.78 16.73
C ALA A 183 20.66 -6.88 17.84
N VAL A 184 21.63 -5.96 17.84
CA VAL A 184 22.67 -5.86 18.90
C VAL A 184 22.01 -5.52 20.23
N LYS A 185 21.15 -4.50 20.30
CA LYS A 185 20.43 -4.12 21.53
C LYS A 185 19.56 -5.26 22.04
N ALA A 186 18.86 -5.98 21.16
CA ALA A 186 18.01 -7.11 21.55
C ALA A 186 18.84 -8.30 22.06
N ARG A 187 20.03 -8.56 21.49
CA ARG A 187 20.97 -9.56 21.99
C ARG A 187 21.42 -9.22 23.41
N ASP A 188 21.86 -7.98 23.62
CA ASP A 188 22.41 -7.54 24.90
C ASP A 188 21.34 -7.53 26.01
N ALA A 189 20.09 -7.26 25.63
CA ALA A 189 18.93 -7.33 26.52
C ALA A 189 18.33 -8.76 26.69
N GLY A 190 18.82 -9.75 25.94
CA GLY A 190 18.32 -11.14 26.01
C GLY A 190 16.95 -11.38 25.36
N TYR A 191 16.47 -10.47 24.49
CA TYR A 191 15.14 -10.53 23.87
C TYR A 191 15.08 -11.30 22.55
N LEU A 192 16.21 -11.84 22.05
CA LEU A 192 16.21 -12.58 20.80
C LEU A 192 15.47 -13.91 20.92
N THR A 193 14.61 -14.21 20.00
CA THR A 193 13.98 -15.54 19.85
C THR A 193 15.01 -16.58 19.43
N ASP A 194 14.72 -17.87 19.64
CA ASP A 194 15.62 -18.93 19.21
C ASP A 194 15.81 -18.96 17.69
N ALA A 195 14.76 -18.63 16.93
CA ALA A 195 14.86 -18.50 15.48
C ALA A 195 15.79 -17.35 15.05
N GLU A 196 15.80 -16.25 15.79
CA GLU A 196 16.68 -15.11 15.56
C GLU A 196 18.12 -15.42 15.92
N LYS A 197 18.36 -16.12 17.06
CA LYS A 197 19.70 -16.59 17.42
C LYS A 197 20.31 -17.46 16.32
N ILE A 198 19.53 -18.39 15.77
CA ILE A 198 19.97 -19.22 14.64
C ILE A 198 20.10 -18.41 13.35
N GLY A 199 19.16 -17.49 13.11
CA GLY A 199 19.01 -16.74 11.86
C GLY A 199 19.95 -15.55 11.69
N TYR A 200 20.50 -14.97 12.77
CA TYR A 200 21.32 -13.75 12.74
C TYR A 200 22.79 -14.00 13.04
N PHE A 201 23.14 -15.10 13.72
CA PHE A 201 24.49 -15.31 14.18
C PHE A 201 25.35 -16.09 13.18
N SER A 202 26.67 -15.73 13.17
CA SER A 202 27.74 -16.49 12.57
C SER A 202 28.92 -16.44 13.55
N ASN A 203 29.48 -17.57 13.89
CA ASN A 203 30.63 -17.67 14.81
C ASN A 203 30.43 -16.95 16.17
N GLY A 204 29.18 -16.90 16.68
CA GLY A 204 28.88 -16.24 17.97
C GLY A 204 28.63 -14.74 17.91
N GLU A 205 28.75 -14.12 16.75
CA GLU A 205 28.48 -12.70 16.52
C GLU A 205 27.32 -12.50 15.54
N ILE A 206 26.68 -11.32 15.58
CA ILE A 206 25.63 -10.97 14.63
C ILE A 206 26.26 -10.76 13.26
N ASP A 207 25.85 -11.57 12.30
CA ASP A 207 26.24 -11.46 10.90
C ASP A 207 25.33 -10.46 10.18
N PRO A 208 25.88 -9.30 9.73
CA PRO A 208 25.09 -8.27 9.05
C PRO A 208 24.38 -8.79 7.79
N SER A 209 24.99 -9.76 7.07
CA SER A 209 24.42 -10.31 5.85
C SER A 209 23.17 -11.14 6.15
N LYS A 210 23.22 -11.97 7.20
CA LYS A 210 22.08 -12.78 7.63
C LYS A 210 20.93 -11.92 8.17
N PHE A 211 21.24 -10.88 8.94
CA PHE A 211 20.23 -9.95 9.43
C PHE A 211 19.57 -9.19 8.27
N ARG A 212 20.38 -8.68 7.32
CA ARG A 212 19.90 -8.05 6.08
C ARG A 212 18.92 -8.93 5.32
N ASP A 213 19.18 -10.23 5.18
CA ASP A 213 18.31 -11.15 4.49
C ASP A 213 16.93 -11.28 5.16
N LYS A 214 16.87 -11.18 6.50
CA LYS A 214 15.60 -11.20 7.23
C LYS A 214 14.83 -9.88 7.10
N VAL A 215 15.52 -8.75 7.12
CA VAL A 215 14.93 -7.44 6.80
C VAL A 215 14.42 -7.41 5.36
N ARG A 216 15.13 -8.03 4.42
CA ARG A 216 14.69 -8.18 3.03
C ARG A 216 13.35 -8.91 2.92
N ILE A 217 13.10 -9.94 3.76
CA ILE A 217 11.79 -10.64 3.81
C ILE A 217 10.67 -9.65 4.21
N PHE A 218 10.91 -8.79 5.20
CA PHE A 218 9.94 -7.75 5.58
C PHE A 218 9.59 -6.87 4.37
N PHE A 219 10.59 -6.36 3.63
CA PHE A 219 10.34 -5.52 2.47
C PHE A 219 9.66 -6.26 1.31
N TRP A 220 9.94 -7.56 1.12
CA TRP A 220 9.17 -8.39 0.17
C TRP A 220 7.68 -8.40 0.51
N ILE A 221 7.35 -8.67 1.76
CA ILE A 221 5.95 -8.70 2.23
C ILE A 221 5.35 -7.30 2.15
N TYR A 222 6.09 -6.26 2.55
CA TYR A 222 5.67 -4.86 2.45
C TYR A 222 5.29 -4.47 1.02
N PHE A 223 6.17 -4.69 0.05
CA PHE A 223 5.90 -4.35 -1.35
C PHE A 223 4.80 -5.22 -1.96
N ALA A 224 4.70 -6.50 -1.61
CA ALA A 224 3.62 -7.37 -2.07
C ALA A 224 2.26 -6.85 -1.57
N MET A 225 2.11 -6.60 -0.27
CA MET A 225 0.85 -6.18 0.34
C MET A 225 0.43 -4.78 -0.11
N THR A 226 1.36 -3.81 -0.04
CA THR A 226 1.06 -2.42 -0.42
C THR A 226 0.95 -2.24 -1.93
N GLY A 227 1.69 -3.02 -2.73
CA GLY A 227 1.60 -3.01 -4.19
C GLY A 227 0.28 -3.58 -4.70
N LEU A 228 -0.17 -4.70 -4.13
CA LEU A 228 -1.50 -5.26 -4.44
C LEU A 228 -2.63 -4.30 -4.01
N HIS A 229 -2.50 -3.68 -2.84
CA HIS A 229 -3.45 -2.64 -2.42
C HIS A 229 -3.46 -1.45 -3.40
N ALA A 230 -2.30 -0.95 -3.82
CA ALA A 230 -2.21 0.10 -4.83
C ALA A 230 -2.83 -0.31 -6.18
N LEU A 231 -2.66 -1.56 -6.60
CA LEU A 231 -3.33 -2.10 -7.79
C LEU A 231 -4.85 -2.03 -7.67
N HIS A 232 -5.41 -2.45 -6.51
CA HIS A 232 -6.85 -2.34 -6.26
C HIS A 232 -7.34 -0.89 -6.26
N MET A 233 -6.54 0.04 -5.72
CA MET A 233 -6.83 1.49 -5.79
C MET A 233 -6.87 2.00 -7.24
N ILE A 234 -5.95 1.57 -8.10
CA ILE A 234 -5.93 1.94 -9.53
C ILE A 234 -7.16 1.39 -10.24
N ILE A 235 -7.51 0.13 -10.00
CA ILE A 235 -8.73 -0.48 -10.55
C ILE A 235 -9.97 0.29 -10.06
N GLY A 236 -10.02 0.62 -8.78
CA GLY A 236 -11.11 1.41 -8.18
C GLY A 236 -11.25 2.79 -8.82
N LEU A 237 -10.15 3.51 -9.06
CA LEU A 237 -10.18 4.79 -9.78
C LEU A 237 -10.67 4.62 -11.24
N GLY A 238 -10.35 3.52 -11.89
CA GLY A 238 -10.89 3.17 -13.20
C GLY A 238 -12.41 2.99 -13.17
N ILE A 239 -12.93 2.23 -12.20
CA ILE A 239 -14.37 2.04 -11.97
C ILE A 239 -15.05 3.39 -11.69
N MET A 240 -14.45 4.23 -10.80
CA MET A 240 -14.96 5.57 -10.48
C MET A 240 -15.01 6.49 -11.70
N THR A 241 -14.03 6.40 -12.59
CA THR A 241 -13.99 7.18 -13.84
C THR A 241 -15.16 6.79 -14.74
N TRP A 242 -15.43 5.50 -14.89
CA TRP A 242 -16.58 4.99 -15.63
C TRP A 242 -17.91 5.43 -14.98
N LEU A 243 -17.99 5.35 -13.66
CA LEU A 243 -19.15 5.76 -12.88
C LEU A 243 -19.42 7.26 -13.04
N LEU A 244 -18.38 8.10 -12.97
CA LEU A 244 -18.46 9.53 -13.17
C LEU A 244 -19.01 9.87 -14.56
N TRP A 245 -18.53 9.21 -15.61
CA TRP A 245 -19.02 9.40 -16.97
C TRP A 245 -20.51 9.06 -17.10
N LYS A 246 -20.96 7.95 -16.49
CA LYS A 246 -22.39 7.55 -16.45
C LYS A 246 -23.25 8.52 -15.63
N ALA A 247 -22.75 8.95 -14.46
CA ALA A 247 -23.42 9.93 -13.60
C ALA A 247 -23.56 11.29 -14.33
N TRP A 248 -22.51 11.72 -15.05
CA TRP A 248 -22.57 12.93 -15.86
C TRP A 248 -23.64 12.86 -16.96
N LYS A 249 -23.84 11.71 -17.56
CA LYS A 249 -24.92 11.49 -18.55
C LYS A 249 -26.32 11.38 -17.92
N GLY A 250 -26.42 11.33 -16.60
CA GLY A 250 -27.70 11.22 -15.89
C GLY A 250 -28.32 9.83 -16.00
N THR A 251 -27.49 8.78 -16.15
CA THR A 251 -27.94 7.38 -16.26
C THR A 251 -28.50 6.86 -14.94
N PHE A 252 -28.01 7.37 -13.80
CA PHE A 252 -28.42 6.91 -12.48
C PHE A 252 -29.65 7.72 -12.00
N THR A 253 -30.61 6.99 -11.50
CA THR A 253 -31.87 7.51 -10.92
C THR A 253 -32.05 6.92 -9.52
N ALA A 254 -33.07 7.42 -8.79
CA ALA A 254 -33.41 6.85 -7.48
C ALA A 254 -33.85 5.36 -7.58
N GLU A 255 -34.24 4.90 -8.75
CA GLU A 255 -34.61 3.49 -9.00
C GLU A 255 -33.47 2.65 -9.54
N TYR A 256 -32.45 3.28 -10.17
CA TYR A 256 -31.29 2.61 -10.76
C TYR A 256 -29.99 3.21 -10.25
N TYR A 257 -29.60 2.85 -9.04
CA TYR A 257 -28.33 3.27 -8.40
C TYR A 257 -27.40 2.11 -8.00
N ALA A 258 -27.82 0.86 -8.21
CA ALA A 258 -27.06 -0.34 -7.84
C ALA A 258 -25.57 -0.30 -8.26
N PRO A 259 -25.19 0.15 -9.49
CA PRO A 259 -23.77 0.23 -9.85
C PRO A 259 -22.96 1.20 -8.98
N VAL A 260 -23.60 2.28 -8.49
CA VAL A 260 -22.94 3.26 -7.58
C VAL A 260 -22.73 2.62 -6.23
N GLU A 261 -23.68 1.89 -5.71
CA GLU A 261 -23.64 1.19 -4.44
C GLU A 261 -22.58 0.09 -4.46
N MET A 262 -22.56 -0.76 -5.50
CA MET A 262 -21.55 -1.82 -5.64
C MET A 262 -20.12 -1.23 -5.74
N SER A 263 -19.94 -0.14 -6.48
CA SER A 263 -18.67 0.57 -6.55
C SER A 263 -18.26 1.18 -5.20
N GLY A 264 -19.25 1.65 -4.42
CA GLY A 264 -19.05 2.13 -3.06
C GLY A 264 -18.57 1.03 -2.12
N LEU A 265 -19.18 -0.15 -2.16
CA LEU A 265 -18.74 -1.31 -1.37
C LEU A 265 -17.32 -1.73 -1.73
N TYR A 266 -16.98 -1.76 -3.02
CA TYR A 266 -15.61 -2.03 -3.46
C TYR A 266 -14.61 -1.01 -2.88
N TRP A 267 -14.91 0.30 -2.99
CA TRP A 267 -14.05 1.36 -2.49
C TRP A 267 -13.84 1.29 -0.97
N HIS A 268 -14.93 1.08 -0.21
CA HIS A 268 -14.86 0.89 1.23
C HIS A 268 -14.05 -0.34 1.63
N PHE A 269 -14.16 -1.44 0.90
CA PHE A 269 -13.33 -2.62 1.12
C PHE A 269 -11.84 -2.29 0.97
N VAL A 270 -11.45 -1.61 -0.11
CA VAL A 270 -10.04 -1.22 -0.34
C VAL A 270 -9.54 -0.31 0.79
N ASP A 271 -10.35 0.66 1.22
CA ASP A 271 -10.02 1.55 2.35
C ASP A 271 -9.85 0.78 3.67
N ILE A 272 -10.72 -0.19 3.95
CA ILE A 272 -10.64 -1.05 5.15
C ILE A 272 -9.34 -1.87 5.13
N VAL A 273 -8.97 -2.45 4.01
CA VAL A 273 -7.69 -3.19 3.88
C VAL A 273 -6.51 -2.29 4.29
N TRP A 274 -6.51 -1.01 3.89
CA TRP A 274 -5.46 -0.07 4.29
C TRP A 274 -5.45 0.22 5.78
N ILE A 275 -6.63 0.34 6.43
CA ILE A 275 -6.74 0.55 7.88
C ILE A 275 -6.07 -0.60 8.66
N PHE A 276 -6.06 -1.83 8.14
CA PHE A 276 -5.33 -2.95 8.73
C PHE A 276 -3.84 -2.96 8.34
N LEU A 277 -3.51 -2.63 7.09
CA LEU A 277 -2.14 -2.60 6.59
C LEU A 277 -1.28 -1.56 7.32
N PHE A 278 -1.82 -0.38 7.55
CA PHE A 278 -1.08 0.72 8.15
C PHE A 278 -0.54 0.39 9.55
N PRO A 279 -1.35 0.02 10.56
CA PRO A 279 -0.82 -0.31 11.89
C PRO A 279 0.09 -1.53 11.84
N LEU A 280 -0.21 -2.52 11.01
CA LEU A 280 0.59 -3.75 10.93
C LEU A 280 2.01 -3.47 10.43
N LEU A 281 2.17 -2.66 9.39
CA LEU A 281 3.46 -2.38 8.75
C LEU A 281 4.21 -1.23 9.41
N TYR A 282 3.53 -0.17 9.86
CA TYR A 282 4.17 1.08 10.30
C TYR A 282 4.26 1.25 11.82
N LEU A 283 3.37 0.65 12.61
CA LEU A 283 3.29 0.93 14.06
C LEU A 283 3.89 -0.17 14.93
N LEU A 284 3.71 -1.42 14.56
CA LEU A 284 4.02 -2.56 15.44
C LEU A 284 5.52 -2.76 15.73
N GLY A 285 6.45 -2.16 14.97
CA GLY A 285 7.90 -2.23 15.21
C GLY A 285 8.41 -1.28 16.28
N ARG A 286 7.63 -0.24 16.64
CA ARG A 286 8.12 0.87 17.46
C ARG A 286 8.22 0.60 18.95
N HIS A 287 7.58 -0.45 19.46
CA HIS A 287 7.69 -0.84 20.88
C HIS A 287 9.13 -1.11 21.31
N PHE A 288 9.95 -1.65 20.42
CA PHE A 288 11.34 -1.99 20.72
C PHE A 288 12.27 -0.77 20.80
N LEU A 289 11.85 0.42 20.34
CA LEU A 289 12.62 1.65 20.44
C LEU A 289 12.42 2.37 21.77
N HIS A 290 11.27 2.19 22.41
CA HIS A 290 10.88 2.95 23.64
C HIS A 290 10.82 2.08 24.89
N GLY A 291 11.06 0.78 24.80
CA GLY A 291 10.96 -0.19 25.90
C GLY A 291 12.25 -0.44 26.67
N GLY A 292 13.17 0.51 26.73
CA GLY A 292 14.40 0.44 27.53
C GLY A 292 14.31 1.16 28.88
N GLY A 293 13.15 1.14 29.54
CA GLY A 293 13.01 1.81 30.82
C GLY A 293 11.85 1.22 31.65
N HIS A 294 12.07 0.02 32.18
CA HIS A 294 11.45 -0.45 33.45
C HIS A 294 12.28 -1.62 33.97
#